data_7c70ab610de861b1c6a72dbd8e61c6c4
#
_entry.id   7c70ab610de861b1c6a72dbd8e61c6c4
#
_cell.length_a   1.000
_cell.length_b   1.000
_cell.length_c   1.000
_cell.angle_alpha   90.00
_cell.angle_beta   90.00
_cell.angle_gamma   90.00
#
_symmetry.space_group_name_H-M   'P 1'
#
loop_
_entity.id
_entity.type
_entity.pdbx_description
1 polymer ?
#
loop_
_entity_poly.entity_id
_entity_poly.type
_entity_poly.pdbx_seq_one_letter_code
_entity_poly.pdbx_strand_id
1 'polypeptide(L)'
;MKHKILLILLFVGFAFTSCDKGDFEYEDKFKDSQEVWNRFKKQTNNTYEYTTTGATWVGYSWQTTITVYNGKVNQRSFKYTGYPSEVSPNLELEWTETGLQLGSHKDTPASDVLTLDEVYQMAEQDWLKKRKGTETYFETKNDGMISLCGYNEKGCQDDCFTGISIRSIIGGIID
;
A
#
# COMPACT_ATOMS: atom_id res chain seq x y z
N MET A 1 -50.81 1.20 -57.14
CA MET A 1 -50.57 0.60 -55.80
C MET A 1 -49.11 0.70 -55.53
N LYS A 2 -48.73 1.51 -54.55
CA LYS A 2 -47.33 1.87 -54.27
C LYS A 2 -46.82 1.00 -53.09
N HIS A 3 -45.90 0.09 -53.37
CA HIS A 3 -45.23 -0.69 -52.36
C HIS A 3 -44.17 0.18 -51.68
N LYS A 4 -44.40 0.48 -50.39
CA LYS A 4 -43.41 1.11 -49.53
C LYS A 4 -42.49 0.02 -49.00
N ILE A 5 -41.25 -0.04 -49.51
CA ILE A 5 -40.20 -0.87 -48.97
C ILE A 5 -39.69 -0.18 -47.72
N LEU A 6 -39.95 -0.78 -46.55
CA LEU A 6 -39.42 -0.34 -45.27
C LEU A 6 -38.01 -0.90 -45.11
N LEU A 7 -37.03 -0.06 -45.34
CA LEU A 7 -35.62 -0.41 -45.14
C LEU A 7 -35.29 -0.33 -43.63
N ILE A 8 -35.31 -1.49 -42.94
CA ILE A 8 -34.87 -1.59 -41.56
C ILE A 8 -33.34 -1.58 -41.55
N LEU A 9 -32.76 -0.45 -41.27
CA LEU A 9 -31.33 -0.33 -40.96
C LEU A 9 -31.06 -1.01 -39.62
N LEU A 10 -30.53 -2.22 -39.68
CA LEU A 10 -30.03 -2.94 -38.52
C LEU A 10 -28.72 -2.26 -38.06
N PHE A 11 -28.81 -1.36 -37.10
CA PHE A 11 -27.64 -0.78 -36.44
C PHE A 11 -27.04 -1.86 -35.55
N VAL A 12 -26.10 -2.63 -36.10
CA VAL A 12 -25.23 -3.50 -35.32
C VAL A 12 -24.28 -2.59 -34.55
N GLY A 13 -24.66 -2.25 -33.31
CA GLY A 13 -23.78 -1.61 -32.36
C GLY A 13 -22.63 -2.55 -32.06
N PHE A 14 -21.49 -2.34 -32.70
CA PHE A 14 -20.22 -2.86 -32.22
C PHE A 14 -19.95 -2.20 -30.84
N ALA A 15 -20.33 -2.90 -29.76
CA ALA A 15 -19.78 -2.64 -28.46
C ALA A 15 -18.28 -2.97 -28.58
N PHE A 16 -17.47 -1.96 -28.87
CA PHE A 16 -16.05 -2.01 -28.59
C PHE A 16 -15.94 -2.17 -27.08
N THR A 17 -15.85 -3.41 -26.60
CA THR A 17 -15.23 -3.66 -25.32
C THR A 17 -13.80 -3.22 -25.47
N SER A 18 -13.54 -1.94 -25.21
CA SER A 18 -12.21 -1.46 -24.90
C SER A 18 -11.76 -2.31 -23.72
N CYS A 19 -10.90 -3.29 -23.98
CA CYS A 19 -10.04 -3.81 -22.95
C CYS A 19 -9.18 -2.60 -22.56
N ASP A 20 -9.64 -1.87 -21.56
CA ASP A 20 -8.85 -0.88 -20.88
C ASP A 20 -7.67 -1.65 -20.29
N LYS A 21 -6.52 -1.54 -20.97
CA LYS A 21 -5.26 -2.04 -20.40
C LYS A 21 -5.10 -1.23 -19.13
N GLY A 22 -5.32 -1.89 -18.00
CA GLY A 22 -5.38 -1.27 -16.69
C GLY A 22 -4.41 -0.10 -16.53
N ASP A 23 -4.85 0.93 -15.84
CA ASP A 23 -4.09 2.17 -15.66
C ASP A 23 -2.78 1.95 -14.88
N PHE A 24 -2.49 0.71 -14.42
CA PHE A 24 -1.27 0.39 -13.68
C PHE A 24 -0.59 -0.91 -14.14
N GLU A 25 0.70 -1.03 -13.82
CA GLU A 25 1.61 -2.01 -14.46
C GLU A 25 1.41 -3.45 -13.94
N TYR A 26 0.93 -3.61 -12.70
CA TYR A 26 0.83 -4.89 -11.99
C TYR A 26 -0.61 -5.33 -11.73
N GLU A 27 -1.57 -4.97 -12.58
CA GLU A 27 -3.00 -5.12 -12.31
C GLU A 27 -3.43 -6.54 -11.91
N ASP A 28 -3.02 -7.56 -12.68
CA ASP A 28 -3.40 -8.94 -12.37
C ASP A 28 -2.79 -9.40 -11.05
N LYS A 29 -1.50 -9.11 -10.83
CA LYS A 29 -0.79 -9.46 -9.59
C LYS A 29 -1.36 -8.74 -8.37
N PHE A 30 -1.82 -7.50 -8.56
CA PHE A 30 -2.50 -6.73 -7.53
C PHE A 30 -3.85 -7.35 -7.17
N LYS A 31 -4.66 -7.73 -8.15
CA LYS A 31 -5.96 -8.40 -7.94
C LYS A 31 -5.78 -9.71 -7.17
N ASP A 32 -4.82 -10.53 -7.57
CA ASP A 32 -4.49 -11.78 -6.86
C ASP A 32 -4.13 -11.51 -5.40
N SER A 33 -3.29 -10.50 -5.15
CA SER A 33 -2.89 -10.10 -3.80
C SER A 33 -4.07 -9.56 -2.98
N GLN A 34 -4.95 -8.78 -3.59
CA GLN A 34 -6.15 -8.26 -2.94
C GLN A 34 -7.13 -9.38 -2.54
N GLU A 35 -7.24 -10.43 -3.36
CA GLU A 35 -8.02 -11.61 -2.99
C GLU A 35 -7.42 -12.36 -1.79
N VAL A 36 -6.09 -12.48 -1.74
CA VAL A 36 -5.39 -13.07 -0.58
C VAL A 36 -5.67 -12.24 0.67
N TRP A 37 -5.51 -10.91 0.58
CA TRP A 37 -5.84 -10.00 1.67
C TRP A 37 -7.28 -10.15 2.15
N ASN A 38 -8.24 -10.21 1.24
CA ASN A 38 -9.66 -10.35 1.58
C ASN A 38 -9.96 -11.67 2.31
N ARG A 39 -9.27 -12.77 1.98
CA ARG A 39 -9.37 -14.04 2.71
C ARG A 39 -8.77 -13.93 4.10
N PHE A 40 -7.55 -13.40 4.21
CA PHE A 40 -6.86 -13.19 5.48
C PHE A 40 -7.69 -12.31 6.42
N LYS A 41 -8.20 -11.19 5.94
CA LYS A 41 -9.06 -10.28 6.69
C LYS A 41 -10.28 -10.98 7.30
N LYS A 42 -10.95 -11.86 6.54
CA LYS A 42 -12.08 -12.65 7.03
C LYS A 42 -11.66 -13.66 8.10
N GLN A 43 -10.54 -14.34 7.91
CA GLN A 43 -10.03 -15.36 8.83
C GLN A 43 -9.61 -14.77 10.18
N THR A 44 -9.14 -13.53 10.20
CA THR A 44 -8.66 -12.84 11.39
C THR A 44 -9.69 -11.90 12.02
N ASN A 45 -10.93 -11.87 11.52
CA ASN A 45 -11.95 -10.88 11.92
C ASN A 45 -11.42 -9.43 11.80
N ASN A 46 -10.62 -9.17 10.74
CA ASN A 46 -9.98 -7.87 10.51
C ASN A 46 -9.16 -7.38 11.71
N THR A 47 -8.51 -8.32 12.42
CA THR A 47 -7.61 -8.08 13.55
C THR A 47 -6.24 -8.64 13.21
N TYR A 48 -5.24 -7.78 13.17
CA TYR A 48 -3.90 -8.12 12.71
C TYR A 48 -2.88 -7.06 13.13
N GLU A 49 -1.63 -7.42 12.97
CA GLU A 49 -0.50 -6.51 13.07
C GLU A 49 0.31 -6.56 11.79
N TYR A 50 0.83 -5.43 11.35
CA TYR A 50 1.83 -5.41 10.29
C TYR A 50 2.98 -4.48 10.63
N THR A 51 4.18 -4.85 10.19
CA THR A 51 5.40 -4.10 10.42
C THR A 51 5.96 -3.59 9.11
N THR A 52 6.15 -2.29 9.01
CA THR A 52 6.86 -1.63 7.92
C THR A 52 8.32 -1.39 8.28
N THR A 53 9.14 -1.20 7.26
CA THR A 53 10.55 -0.86 7.41
C THR A 53 10.93 0.28 6.48
N GLY A 54 11.89 1.08 6.93
CA GLY A 54 12.53 2.10 6.11
C GLY A 54 13.99 2.27 6.49
N ALA A 55 14.75 2.87 5.59
CA ALA A 55 16.15 3.20 5.83
C ALA A 55 16.55 4.42 4.98
N THR A 56 17.59 5.12 5.42
CA THR A 56 18.24 6.19 4.65
C THR A 56 19.66 5.78 4.25
N TRP A 57 20.18 6.40 3.23
CA TRP A 57 21.55 6.17 2.77
C TRP A 57 22.61 6.61 3.81
N VAL A 58 22.26 7.51 4.73
CA VAL A 58 23.14 7.97 5.82
C VAL A 58 23.17 7.04 7.03
N GLY A 59 22.55 5.85 6.95
CA GLY A 59 22.67 4.79 7.93
C GLY A 59 21.57 4.74 9.01
N TYR A 60 20.51 5.52 8.90
CA TYR A 60 19.33 5.30 9.72
C TYR A 60 18.48 4.16 9.15
N SER A 61 17.96 3.32 10.01
CA SER A 61 16.93 2.34 9.69
C SER A 61 15.91 2.26 10.81
N TRP A 62 14.67 1.93 10.48
CA TRP A 62 13.57 1.91 11.44
C TRP A 62 12.51 0.88 11.09
N GLN A 63 11.64 0.63 12.05
CA GLN A 63 10.43 -0.14 11.93
C GLN A 63 9.25 0.64 12.49
N THR A 64 8.10 0.51 11.84
CA THR A 64 6.81 0.95 12.38
C THR A 64 5.88 -0.25 12.43
N THR A 65 5.34 -0.55 13.59
CA THR A 65 4.36 -1.61 13.78
C THR A 65 2.98 -1.01 13.98
N ILE A 66 2.04 -1.41 13.15
CA ILE A 66 0.65 -0.97 13.18
C ILE A 66 -0.23 -2.14 13.64
N THR A 67 -0.93 -1.93 14.74
CA THR A 67 -1.88 -2.89 15.30
C THR A 67 -3.30 -2.49 14.94
N VAL A 68 -4.02 -3.38 14.27
CA VAL A 68 -5.40 -3.17 13.83
C VAL A 68 -6.31 -4.14 14.58
N TYR A 69 -7.35 -3.60 15.21
CA TYR A 69 -8.39 -4.37 15.89
C TYR A 69 -9.76 -4.07 15.29
N ASN A 70 -10.45 -5.11 14.84
CA ASN A 70 -11.76 -4.99 14.17
C ASN A 70 -11.78 -3.93 13.06
N GLY A 71 -10.70 -3.88 12.24
CA GLY A 71 -10.59 -2.95 11.11
C GLY A 71 -10.27 -1.51 11.46
N LYS A 72 -9.86 -1.22 12.69
CA LYS A 72 -9.43 0.11 13.12
C LYS A 72 -8.02 0.04 13.68
N VAL A 73 -7.19 1.01 13.32
CA VAL A 73 -5.87 1.13 13.94
C VAL A 73 -6.05 1.43 15.43
N ASN A 74 -5.47 0.58 16.26
CA ASN A 74 -5.53 0.67 17.71
C ASN A 74 -4.22 1.20 18.32
N GLN A 75 -3.09 0.86 17.66
CA GLN A 75 -1.76 1.24 18.10
C GLN A 75 -0.82 1.45 16.93
N ARG A 76 0.11 2.40 17.07
CA ARG A 76 1.27 2.58 16.21
C ARG A 76 2.51 2.67 17.08
N SER A 77 3.46 1.76 16.87
CA SER A 77 4.75 1.75 17.56
C SER A 77 5.88 1.95 16.54
N PHE A 78 6.85 2.74 16.93
CA PHE A 78 8.02 3.05 16.12
C PHE A 78 9.29 2.73 16.90
N LYS A 79 10.32 2.29 16.18
CA LYS A 79 11.69 2.23 16.71
C LYS A 79 12.72 2.34 15.61
N TYR A 80 13.81 3.02 15.90
CA TYR A 80 15.04 2.90 15.12
C TYR A 80 15.66 1.52 15.34
N THR A 81 16.04 0.86 14.25
CA THR A 81 16.73 -0.45 14.26
C THR A 81 18.22 -0.32 13.95
N GLY A 82 18.63 0.82 13.41
CA GLY A 82 20.00 1.23 13.19
C GLY A 82 20.10 2.75 13.09
N TYR A 83 21.20 3.30 13.55
CA TYR A 83 21.52 4.73 13.46
C TYR A 83 23.04 4.92 13.55
N PRO A 84 23.58 6.03 13.01
CA PRO A 84 24.99 6.38 13.14
C PRO A 84 25.45 6.49 14.59
N SER A 85 26.73 6.30 14.86
CA SER A 85 27.29 6.40 16.22
C SER A 85 27.11 7.79 16.87
N GLU A 86 27.02 8.83 16.04
CA GLU A 86 26.79 10.21 16.48
C GLU A 86 25.35 10.62 16.15
N VAL A 87 24.44 10.40 17.10
CA VAL A 87 23.04 10.86 17.00
C VAL A 87 22.80 12.03 17.95
N SER A 88 21.81 12.85 17.61
CA SER A 88 21.34 13.90 18.52
C SER A 88 20.94 13.27 19.87
N PRO A 89 21.39 13.80 21.01
CA PRO A 89 21.00 13.29 22.33
C PRO A 89 19.49 13.42 22.61
N ASN A 90 18.80 14.21 21.81
CA ASN A 90 17.34 14.41 21.91
C ASN A 90 16.56 13.55 20.90
N LEU A 91 17.22 12.67 20.14
CA LEU A 91 16.51 11.79 19.22
C LEU A 91 15.73 10.73 20.00
N GLU A 92 14.41 10.76 19.86
CA GLU A 92 13.54 9.74 20.43
C GLU A 92 13.67 8.46 19.58
N LEU A 93 14.27 7.43 20.19
CA LEU A 93 14.63 6.20 19.47
C LEU A 93 13.44 5.24 19.30
N GLU A 94 12.47 5.32 20.20
CA GLU A 94 11.27 4.49 20.15
C GLU A 94 10.10 5.20 20.85
N TRP A 95 8.89 4.97 20.37
CA TRP A 95 7.67 5.47 20.96
C TRP A 95 6.45 4.60 20.56
N THR A 96 5.35 4.77 21.29
CA THR A 96 4.09 4.10 21.01
C THR A 96 2.93 5.07 21.15
N GLU A 97 2.04 5.07 20.19
CA GLU A 97 0.81 5.87 20.16
C GLU A 97 -0.43 4.97 20.26
N THR A 98 -1.40 5.38 21.03
CA THR A 98 -2.71 4.71 21.16
C THR A 98 -3.83 5.72 21.28
N GLY A 99 -5.05 5.33 20.95
CA GLY A 99 -6.25 6.15 21.14
C GLY A 99 -6.14 7.53 20.48
N LEU A 100 -6.29 8.60 21.27
CA LEU A 100 -6.24 9.99 20.78
C LEU A 100 -4.85 10.47 20.36
N GLN A 101 -3.80 9.72 20.69
CA GLN A 101 -2.42 10.06 20.33
C GLN A 101 -2.02 9.50 18.97
N LEU A 102 -2.85 8.66 18.35
CA LEU A 102 -2.56 8.10 17.02
C LEU A 102 -2.31 9.21 16.00
N GLY A 103 -1.12 9.18 15.38
CA GLY A 103 -0.68 10.18 14.41
C GLY A 103 -0.09 11.44 15.01
N SER A 104 0.26 11.48 16.30
CA SER A 104 0.88 12.65 16.94
C SER A 104 2.34 12.88 16.53
N HIS A 105 3.12 11.80 16.25
CA HIS A 105 4.51 11.89 15.80
C HIS A 105 4.59 12.04 14.27
N LYS A 106 4.13 13.20 13.76
CA LYS A 106 4.06 13.48 12.30
C LYS A 106 5.41 13.76 11.67
N ASP A 107 6.34 14.30 12.47
CA ASP A 107 7.66 14.72 11.99
C ASP A 107 8.73 13.61 12.14
N THR A 108 8.28 12.37 12.15
CA THR A 108 9.16 11.19 12.23
C THR A 108 9.06 10.37 10.94
N PRO A 109 10.06 9.52 10.62
CA PRO A 109 10.01 8.65 9.46
C PRO A 109 9.08 7.44 9.62
N ALA A 110 8.27 7.40 10.68
CA ALA A 110 7.29 6.35 10.90
C ALA A 110 6.25 6.32 9.78
N SER A 111 5.82 5.12 9.42
CA SER A 111 4.71 4.95 8.47
C SER A 111 3.43 5.56 9.00
N ASP A 112 2.59 6.05 8.08
CA ASP A 112 1.29 6.61 8.39
C ASP A 112 0.38 5.64 9.15
N VAL A 113 -0.63 6.17 9.83
CA VAL A 113 -1.64 5.42 10.59
C VAL A 113 -2.67 4.86 9.60
N LEU A 114 -2.30 3.78 8.90
CA LEU A 114 -3.13 3.16 7.86
C LEU A 114 -3.52 1.73 8.24
N THR A 115 -4.73 1.34 7.89
CA THR A 115 -5.13 -0.06 7.81
C THR A 115 -4.60 -0.68 6.51
N LEU A 116 -4.53 -2.01 6.41
CA LEU A 116 -4.17 -2.65 5.14
C LEU A 116 -5.22 -2.40 4.05
N ASP A 117 -6.49 -2.18 4.38
CA ASP A 117 -7.50 -1.75 3.39
C ASP A 117 -7.12 -0.41 2.76
N GLU A 118 -6.66 0.56 3.56
CA GLU A 118 -6.20 1.85 3.07
C GLU A 118 -4.88 1.73 2.30
N VAL A 119 -3.97 0.84 2.70
CA VAL A 119 -2.74 0.52 1.96
C VAL A 119 -3.08 -0.02 0.56
N TYR A 120 -4.01 -1.00 0.45
CA TYR A 120 -4.46 -1.51 -0.85
C TYR A 120 -5.16 -0.44 -1.68
N GLN A 121 -5.95 0.43 -1.04
CA GLN A 121 -6.58 1.56 -1.72
C GLN A 121 -5.55 2.56 -2.26
N MET A 122 -4.53 2.93 -1.49
CA MET A 122 -3.45 3.80 -1.96
C MET A 122 -2.63 3.15 -3.07
N ALA A 123 -2.37 1.83 -2.97
CA ALA A 123 -1.70 1.07 -4.02
C ALA A 123 -2.44 1.20 -5.36
N GLU A 124 -3.75 1.00 -5.37
CA GLU A 124 -4.59 1.08 -6.57
C GLU A 124 -4.75 2.51 -7.09
N GLN A 125 -5.02 3.46 -6.19
CA GLN A 125 -5.38 4.82 -6.58
C GLN A 125 -4.19 5.73 -6.87
N ASP A 126 -3.01 5.38 -6.36
CA ASP A 126 -1.82 6.22 -6.48
C ASP A 126 -0.56 5.42 -6.85
N TRP A 127 -0.03 4.58 -5.97
CA TRP A 127 1.33 4.07 -6.06
C TRP A 127 1.63 3.22 -7.30
N LEU A 128 0.64 2.46 -7.80
CA LEU A 128 0.80 1.59 -8.96
C LEU A 128 0.39 2.25 -10.28
N LYS A 129 -0.10 3.48 -10.27
CA LYS A 129 -0.47 4.18 -11.50
C LYS A 129 0.72 4.40 -12.41
N LYS A 130 0.52 4.17 -13.70
CA LYS A 130 1.52 4.47 -14.71
C LYS A 130 1.79 5.96 -14.79
N ARG A 131 3.04 6.37 -14.58
CA ARG A 131 3.51 7.75 -14.65
C ARG A 131 4.70 7.85 -15.58
N LYS A 132 4.76 8.93 -16.37
CA LYS A 132 5.95 9.21 -17.17
C LYS A 132 7.11 9.59 -16.26
N GLY A 133 8.25 8.93 -16.46
CA GLY A 133 9.45 9.24 -15.69
C GLY A 133 9.54 8.57 -14.32
N THR A 134 8.70 7.57 -14.05
CA THR A 134 8.80 6.75 -12.82
C THR A 134 9.16 5.30 -13.15
N GLU A 135 9.56 4.59 -12.12
CA GLU A 135 9.71 3.13 -12.08
C GLU A 135 8.87 2.62 -10.92
N THR A 136 7.95 1.70 -11.21
CA THR A 136 6.98 1.18 -10.26
C THR A 136 7.42 -0.18 -9.74
N TYR A 137 7.19 -0.45 -8.45
CA TYR A 137 7.55 -1.67 -7.76
C TYR A 137 6.33 -2.29 -7.09
N PHE A 138 6.17 -3.60 -7.25
CA PHE A 138 5.13 -4.36 -6.59
C PHE A 138 5.58 -5.78 -6.25
N GLU A 139 5.61 -6.11 -4.96
CA GLU A 139 5.95 -7.44 -4.45
C GLU A 139 4.91 -7.94 -3.44
N THR A 140 4.75 -9.27 -3.35
CA THR A 140 3.74 -9.94 -2.53
C THR A 140 4.34 -11.08 -1.69
N LYS A 141 5.45 -10.79 -0.99
CA LYS A 141 6.21 -11.79 -0.22
C LYS A 141 5.59 -12.14 1.15
N ASN A 142 4.53 -11.44 1.57
CA ASN A 142 3.79 -11.74 2.79
C ASN A 142 2.65 -12.72 2.48
N ASP A 143 2.98 -13.97 2.20
CA ASP A 143 2.01 -15.03 1.86
C ASP A 143 1.02 -14.64 0.74
N GLY A 144 1.50 -13.87 -0.25
CA GLY A 144 0.69 -13.35 -1.36
C GLY A 144 0.13 -11.95 -1.11
N MET A 145 0.23 -11.39 0.09
CA MET A 145 -0.12 -10.00 0.38
C MET A 145 1.05 -9.05 0.12
N ILE A 146 0.77 -7.75 -0.02
CA ILE A 146 1.76 -6.71 -0.32
C ILE A 146 2.96 -6.79 0.65
N SER A 147 4.17 -6.82 0.10
CA SER A 147 5.43 -6.62 0.83
C SER A 147 6.18 -5.39 0.37
N LEU A 148 6.03 -4.97 -0.88
CA LEU A 148 6.55 -3.72 -1.42
C LEU A 148 5.55 -3.18 -2.44
N CYS A 149 5.21 -1.91 -2.32
CA CYS A 149 4.35 -1.23 -3.27
C CYS A 149 4.69 0.25 -3.32
N GLY A 150 5.01 0.75 -4.51
CA GLY A 150 5.37 2.16 -4.67
C GLY A 150 6.12 2.42 -5.96
N TYR A 151 6.71 3.60 -6.04
CA TYR A 151 7.47 4.05 -7.21
C TYR A 151 8.63 4.95 -6.83
N ASN A 152 9.61 5.03 -7.73
CA ASN A 152 10.68 6.03 -7.71
C ASN A 152 10.60 6.90 -8.95
N GLU A 153 10.99 8.16 -8.82
CA GLU A 153 11.26 9.02 -9.98
C GLU A 153 12.59 8.62 -10.63
N LYS A 154 12.62 8.47 -11.96
CA LYS A 154 13.83 8.15 -12.70
C LYS A 154 14.85 9.26 -12.57
N GLY A 155 16.08 8.89 -12.18
CA GLY A 155 17.17 9.83 -11.98
C GLY A 155 17.23 10.42 -10.58
N CYS A 156 16.32 10.08 -9.72
CA CYS A 156 16.46 10.39 -8.30
C CYS A 156 17.54 9.52 -7.66
N GLN A 157 18.44 10.12 -6.88
CA GLN A 157 19.65 9.45 -6.36
C GLN A 157 19.50 9.00 -4.90
N ASP A 158 18.63 9.66 -4.10
CA ASP A 158 18.57 9.44 -2.67
C ASP A 158 17.11 9.47 -2.17
N ASP A 159 16.76 8.52 -1.30
CA ASP A 159 15.52 8.44 -0.48
C ASP A 159 14.20 8.77 -1.22
N CYS A 160 14.08 8.38 -2.48
CA CYS A 160 13.03 8.80 -3.40
C CYS A 160 11.82 7.87 -3.45
N PHE A 161 11.84 6.79 -2.70
CA PHE A 161 10.77 5.82 -2.74
C PHE A 161 9.47 6.40 -2.15
N THR A 162 8.45 6.47 -2.99
CA THR A 162 7.09 6.80 -2.57
C THR A 162 6.26 5.53 -2.54
N GLY A 163 5.80 5.13 -1.36
CA GLY A 163 5.08 3.87 -1.19
C GLY A 163 5.27 3.25 0.19
N ILE A 164 5.16 1.93 0.27
CA ILE A 164 5.26 1.17 1.50
C ILE A 164 6.12 -0.08 1.34
N SER A 165 6.95 -0.38 2.36
CA SER A 165 7.67 -1.64 2.50
C SER A 165 7.17 -2.36 3.76
N ILE A 166 6.49 -3.49 3.59
CA ILE A 166 5.90 -4.28 4.68
C ILE A 166 6.75 -5.54 4.86
N ARG A 167 7.37 -5.64 6.03
CA ARG A 167 8.22 -6.76 6.42
C ARG A 167 7.41 -8.01 6.79
N SER A 168 6.30 -7.81 7.50
CA SER A 168 5.47 -8.92 8.00
C SER A 168 4.02 -8.47 8.21
N ILE A 169 3.11 -9.43 8.06
CA ILE A 169 1.68 -9.31 8.38
C ILE A 169 1.32 -10.54 9.22
N ILE A 170 0.81 -10.33 10.42
CA ILE A 170 0.48 -11.38 11.37
C ILE A 170 -0.98 -11.23 11.79
N GLY A 171 -1.76 -12.30 11.63
CA GLY A 171 -3.16 -12.33 12.06
C GLY A 171 -3.30 -12.93 13.44
N GLY A 172 -4.33 -12.52 14.17
CA GLY A 172 -4.69 -13.12 15.44
C GLY A 172 -4.79 -12.15 16.60
N ILE A 173 -4.94 -12.71 17.77
CA ILE A 173 -5.14 -11.98 19.02
C ILE A 173 -3.85 -11.25 19.37
N ILE A 174 -4.01 -10.00 19.58
CA ILE A 174 -2.99 -9.13 20.13
C ILE A 174 -3.29 -9.10 21.63
N ASP A 175 -2.45 -9.79 22.42
CA ASP A 175 -2.51 -9.77 23.87
C ASP A 175 -2.10 -8.40 24.42
#